data_36b60391d6fd68bc60efbec3a3fdf907
#
_entry.id   36b60391d6fd68bc60efbec3a3fdf907
#
_cell.length_a   1.000
_cell.length_b   1.000
_cell.length_c   1.000
_cell.angle_alpha   90.00
_cell.angle_beta   90.00
_cell.angle_gamma   90.00
#
_symmetry.space_group_name_H-M   'P 1'
#
loop_
_entity.id
_entity.type
_entity.pdbx_description
1 polymer ?
#
loop_
_entity_poly.entity_id
_entity_poly.type
_entity_poly.pdbx_seq_one_letter_code
_entity_poly.pdbx_strand_id
1 'polypeptide(L)'
;PSRGLGDVYKRQAVDNIVRTQLEIFLEQNPSVAKLTIDKSMMAQRAREAARKARDLTRRKSALEGMSLPGKLADCTDKDPKNCEIYIVEGDSAGGSAKTARSRATQAILPLRGKILNVEKARLDRIYGNAEIKAMITAFGTGIHEDFDISKLRYHKIIIMTDADVDGAHI
;
A
#
# COMPACT_ATOMS: atom_id res chain seq x y z
N PRO A 1 42.69 -16.95 -13.33
CA PRO A 1 42.89 -16.05 -12.20
C PRO A 1 41.90 -16.25 -11.12
N SER A 2 42.31 -16.98 -10.10
CA SER A 2 41.48 -17.45 -8.96
C SER A 2 41.49 -16.47 -7.77
N ARG A 3 41.29 -15.18 -8.05
CA ARG A 3 41.26 -14.17 -6.96
C ARG A 3 40.02 -14.26 -6.05
N GLY A 4 38.89 -14.82 -6.52
CA GLY A 4 37.63 -14.87 -5.75
C GLY A 4 37.58 -15.91 -4.65
N LEU A 5 38.16 -17.09 -4.82
CA LEU A 5 38.13 -18.17 -3.83
C LEU A 5 38.96 -17.86 -2.60
N GLY A 6 40.17 -17.29 -2.77
CA GLY A 6 41.04 -16.92 -1.63
C GLY A 6 40.40 -15.87 -0.71
N ASP A 7 39.65 -14.93 -1.25
CA ASP A 7 38.98 -13.89 -0.47
C ASP A 7 37.75 -14.43 0.30
N VAL A 8 37.06 -15.42 -0.27
CA VAL A 8 35.95 -16.12 0.42
C VAL A 8 36.47 -16.89 1.63
N TYR A 9 37.55 -17.66 1.46
CA TYR A 9 38.16 -18.42 2.59
C TYR A 9 38.71 -17.51 3.67
N LYS A 10 39.36 -16.41 3.32
CA LYS A 10 39.85 -15.41 4.28
C LYS A 10 38.70 -14.80 5.07
N ARG A 11 37.64 -14.40 4.37
CA ARG A 11 36.43 -13.83 5.02
C ARG A 11 35.80 -14.83 5.97
N GLN A 12 35.66 -16.08 5.57
CA GLN A 12 35.07 -17.14 6.37
C GLN A 12 35.92 -17.46 7.62
N ALA A 13 37.26 -17.49 7.47
CA ALA A 13 38.15 -17.69 8.60
C ALA A 13 38.09 -16.55 9.61
N VAL A 14 38.10 -15.30 9.13
CA VAL A 14 37.96 -14.12 9.98
C VAL A 14 36.59 -14.10 10.68
N ASP A 15 35.50 -14.39 9.94
CA ASP A 15 34.14 -14.43 10.50
C ASP A 15 34.03 -15.45 11.64
N ASN A 16 34.58 -16.66 11.47
CA ASN A 16 34.56 -17.67 12.50
C ASN A 16 35.36 -17.26 13.75
N ILE A 17 36.54 -16.70 13.56
CA ILE A 17 37.38 -16.24 14.68
C ILE A 17 36.70 -15.12 15.44
N VAL A 18 36.22 -14.11 14.74
CA VAL A 18 35.52 -12.95 15.32
C VAL A 18 34.26 -13.38 16.06
N ARG A 19 33.45 -14.27 15.48
CA ARG A 19 32.25 -14.81 16.11
C ARG A 19 32.57 -15.51 17.42
N THR A 20 33.51 -16.47 17.39
CA THR A 20 33.88 -17.25 18.58
C THR A 20 34.44 -16.36 19.68
N GLN A 21 35.35 -15.43 19.33
CA GLN A 21 35.95 -14.53 20.32
C GLN A 21 34.90 -13.52 20.88
N LEU A 22 33.97 -13.07 20.07
CA LEU A 22 32.90 -12.19 20.52
C LEU A 22 31.92 -12.92 21.46
N GLU A 23 31.57 -14.16 21.15
CA GLU A 23 30.74 -15.01 22.03
C GLU A 23 31.39 -15.16 23.39
N ILE A 24 32.64 -15.59 23.45
CA ILE A 24 33.40 -15.73 24.69
C ILE A 24 33.50 -14.42 25.48
N PHE A 25 33.77 -13.31 24.77
CA PHE A 25 33.84 -11.98 25.39
C PHE A 25 32.51 -11.56 26.01
N LEU A 26 31.39 -11.76 25.29
CA LEU A 26 30.07 -11.40 25.80
C LEU A 26 29.62 -12.30 26.96
N GLU A 27 29.95 -13.57 26.95
CA GLU A 27 29.71 -14.48 28.06
C GLU A 27 30.50 -14.07 29.32
N GLN A 28 31.76 -13.67 29.16
CA GLN A 28 32.60 -13.19 30.26
C GLN A 28 32.19 -11.77 30.74
N ASN A 29 31.50 -11.01 29.93
CA ASN A 29 31.10 -9.63 30.22
C ASN A 29 29.56 -9.41 30.05
N PRO A 30 28.72 -10.02 30.91
CA PRO A 30 27.28 -9.99 30.77
C PRO A 30 26.69 -8.58 30.86
N SER A 31 27.32 -7.66 31.56
CA SER A 31 26.90 -6.26 31.62
C SER A 31 27.07 -5.54 30.28
N VAL A 32 28.15 -5.82 29.56
CA VAL A 32 28.40 -5.27 28.20
C VAL A 32 27.44 -5.89 27.21
N ALA A 33 27.17 -7.18 27.29
CA ALA A 33 26.21 -7.88 26.45
C ALA A 33 24.82 -7.27 26.61
N LYS A 34 24.36 -7.10 27.86
CA LYS A 34 23.06 -6.48 28.17
C LYS A 34 22.96 -5.05 27.64
N LEU A 35 23.97 -4.22 27.88
CA LEU A 35 24.00 -2.84 27.40
C LEU A 35 23.93 -2.76 25.86
N THR A 36 24.63 -3.66 25.17
CA THR A 36 24.64 -3.73 23.71
C THR A 36 23.29 -4.13 23.15
N ILE A 37 22.64 -5.13 23.77
CA ILE A 37 21.28 -5.57 23.40
C ILE A 37 20.29 -4.45 23.64
N ASP A 38 20.29 -3.81 24.81
CA ASP A 38 19.39 -2.72 25.16
C ASP A 38 19.52 -1.56 24.17
N LYS A 39 20.74 -1.14 23.83
CA LYS A 39 20.98 -0.10 22.81
C LYS A 39 20.49 -0.52 21.42
N SER A 40 20.70 -1.76 21.04
CA SER A 40 20.23 -2.29 19.75
C SER A 40 18.71 -2.30 19.67
N MET A 41 18.02 -2.72 20.73
CA MET A 41 16.57 -2.68 20.84
C MET A 41 16.01 -1.25 20.82
N MET A 42 16.66 -0.33 21.52
CA MET A 42 16.28 1.10 21.47
C MET A 42 16.43 1.67 20.05
N ALA A 43 17.52 1.38 19.36
CA ALA A 43 17.76 1.82 17.99
C ALA A 43 16.77 1.20 17.00
N GLN A 44 16.35 -0.05 17.20
CA GLN A 44 15.31 -0.71 16.42
C GLN A 44 13.97 -0.01 16.63
N ARG A 45 13.53 0.19 17.88
CA ARG A 45 12.28 0.87 18.22
C ARG A 45 12.23 2.30 17.63
N ALA A 46 13.35 3.03 17.74
CA ALA A 46 13.44 4.38 17.17
C ALA A 46 13.30 4.37 15.64
N ARG A 47 13.92 3.40 14.95
CA ARG A 47 13.80 3.22 13.49
C ARG A 47 12.36 2.84 13.08
N GLU A 48 11.71 1.96 13.83
CA GLU A 48 10.33 1.58 13.57
C GLU A 48 9.36 2.74 13.80
N ALA A 49 9.55 3.51 14.88
CA ALA A 49 8.75 4.71 15.15
C ALA A 49 8.95 5.79 14.07
N ALA A 50 10.19 6.05 13.65
CA ALA A 50 10.48 7.00 12.57
C ALA A 50 9.91 6.53 11.22
N ARG A 51 9.89 5.22 10.96
CA ARG A 51 9.25 4.65 9.77
C ARG A 51 7.73 4.82 9.83
N LYS A 52 7.09 4.49 10.96
CA LYS A 52 5.65 4.71 11.18
C LYS A 52 5.26 6.19 10.99
N ALA A 53 6.03 7.11 11.58
CA ALA A 53 5.78 8.54 11.44
C ALA A 53 5.88 9.02 9.98
N ARG A 54 6.91 8.57 9.25
CA ARG A 54 7.07 8.88 7.81
C ARG A 54 5.92 8.30 6.97
N ASP A 55 5.51 7.07 7.26
CA ASP A 55 4.41 6.43 6.54
C ASP A 55 3.09 7.15 6.81
N LEU A 56 2.84 7.60 8.05
CA LEU A 56 1.66 8.41 8.42
C LEU A 56 1.65 9.77 7.72
N THR A 57 2.79 10.48 7.71
CA THR A 57 2.92 11.78 7.02
C THR A 57 2.69 11.61 5.52
N ARG A 58 3.26 10.56 4.91
CA ARG A 58 3.07 10.26 3.50
C ARG A 58 1.63 9.88 3.16
N ARG A 59 0.91 9.19 4.07
CA ARG A 59 -0.52 8.91 3.95
C ARG A 59 -1.33 10.20 3.94
N LYS A 60 -1.13 11.08 4.93
CA LYS A 60 -1.83 12.35 5.02
C LYS A 60 -1.60 13.20 3.77
N SER A 61 -0.36 13.42 3.37
CA SER A 61 -0.06 14.22 2.17
C SER A 61 -0.58 13.60 0.87
N ALA A 62 -0.70 12.25 0.80
CA ALA A 62 -1.26 11.58 -0.37
C ALA A 62 -2.78 11.69 -0.45
N LEU A 63 -3.47 11.90 0.68
CA LEU A 63 -4.93 11.95 0.75
C LEU A 63 -5.47 13.40 0.88
N GLU A 64 -4.78 14.27 1.59
CA GLU A 64 -5.24 15.65 1.85
C GLU A 64 -5.19 16.60 0.64
N GLY A 65 -4.51 16.23 -0.44
CA GLY A 65 -4.43 17.03 -1.69
C GLY A 65 -5.20 16.45 -2.87
N MET A 66 -6.00 15.41 -2.68
CA MET A 66 -6.63 14.71 -3.80
C MET A 66 -7.99 15.29 -4.14
N SER A 67 -8.03 16.12 -5.19
CA SER A 67 -9.25 16.29 -5.97
C SER A 67 -9.74 14.92 -6.46
N LEU A 68 -11.05 14.78 -6.65
CA LEU A 68 -11.66 13.58 -7.23
C LEU A 68 -10.89 13.13 -8.48
N PRO A 69 -10.69 11.82 -8.69
CA PRO A 69 -9.93 11.33 -9.85
C PRO A 69 -10.50 11.89 -11.13
N GLY A 70 -9.68 12.45 -12.01
CA GLY A 70 -10.14 13.02 -13.28
C GLY A 70 -10.88 12.03 -14.18
N LYS A 71 -10.67 10.72 -13.97
CA LYS A 71 -11.41 9.66 -14.67
C LYS A 71 -12.77 9.31 -14.05
N LEU A 72 -13.05 9.73 -12.80
CA LEU A 72 -14.33 9.52 -12.15
C LEU A 72 -15.39 10.40 -12.81
N ALA A 73 -16.43 9.80 -13.36
CA ALA A 73 -17.65 10.51 -13.72
C ALA A 73 -18.62 10.43 -12.54
N ASP A 74 -18.55 11.41 -11.64
CA ASP A 74 -19.34 11.46 -10.41
C ASP A 74 -20.83 11.74 -10.68
N CYS A 75 -21.69 11.41 -9.71
CA CYS A 75 -23.11 11.77 -9.71
C CYS A 75 -23.32 13.12 -9.03
N THR A 76 -24.49 13.71 -9.29
CA THR A 76 -24.82 15.05 -8.76
C THR A 76 -25.51 15.00 -7.40
N ASP A 77 -26.21 13.91 -7.07
CA ASP A 77 -26.79 13.71 -5.75
C ASP A 77 -25.68 13.60 -4.69
N LYS A 78 -25.92 14.19 -3.54
CA LYS A 78 -24.97 14.19 -2.40
C LYS A 78 -25.37 13.24 -1.28
N ASP A 79 -26.59 12.68 -1.34
CA ASP A 79 -27.00 11.65 -0.37
C ASP A 79 -26.48 10.29 -0.83
N PRO A 80 -25.53 9.68 -0.09
CA PRO A 80 -24.96 8.38 -0.44
C PRO A 80 -26.00 7.27 -0.60
N LYS A 81 -27.16 7.39 0.08
CA LYS A 81 -28.25 6.40 0.02
C LYS A 81 -28.86 6.27 -1.36
N ASN A 82 -28.84 7.36 -2.13
CA ASN A 82 -29.36 7.41 -3.48
C ASN A 82 -28.30 7.09 -4.54
N CYS A 83 -27.01 7.06 -4.13
CA CYS A 83 -25.89 7.00 -5.05
C CYS A 83 -25.33 5.59 -5.17
N GLU A 84 -24.95 5.24 -6.39
CA GLU A 84 -24.22 4.01 -6.71
C GLU A 84 -23.04 4.29 -7.62
N ILE A 85 -21.96 3.51 -7.47
CA ILE A 85 -20.76 3.62 -8.30
C ILE A 85 -20.52 2.33 -9.07
N TYR A 86 -20.27 2.46 -10.36
CA TYR A 86 -19.89 1.37 -11.25
C TYR A 86 -18.40 1.38 -11.47
N ILE A 87 -17.73 0.31 -11.07
CA ILE A 87 -16.35 0.03 -11.39
C ILE A 87 -16.32 -0.70 -12.72
N VAL A 88 -15.73 -0.10 -13.73
CA VAL A 88 -15.82 -0.60 -15.12
C VAL A 88 -14.43 -0.91 -15.64
N GLU A 89 -14.27 -2.03 -16.34
CA GLU A 89 -13.02 -2.40 -16.96
C GLU A 89 -12.72 -1.55 -18.21
N GLY A 90 -11.65 -0.78 -18.13
CA GLY A 90 -11.13 0.01 -19.23
C GLY A 90 -11.92 1.27 -19.59
N ASP A 91 -11.28 2.10 -20.38
CA ASP A 91 -11.85 3.39 -20.76
C ASP A 91 -12.96 3.27 -21.81
N SER A 92 -12.93 2.24 -22.66
CA SER A 92 -13.95 2.02 -23.70
C SER A 92 -15.30 1.72 -23.07
N ALA A 93 -15.38 0.71 -22.20
CA ALA A 93 -16.58 0.39 -21.45
C ALA A 93 -16.99 1.55 -20.53
N GLY A 94 -16.02 2.22 -19.92
CA GLY A 94 -16.23 3.42 -19.13
C GLY A 94 -16.86 4.55 -19.92
N GLY A 95 -16.49 4.75 -21.18
CA GLY A 95 -17.09 5.73 -22.09
C GLY A 95 -18.57 5.42 -22.39
N SER A 96 -18.86 4.18 -22.73
CA SER A 96 -20.24 3.73 -22.98
C SER A 96 -21.11 3.85 -21.72
N ALA A 97 -20.61 3.41 -20.57
CA ALA A 97 -21.29 3.53 -19.28
C ALA A 97 -21.57 4.99 -18.90
N LYS A 98 -20.62 5.90 -19.12
CA LYS A 98 -20.79 7.34 -18.87
C LYS A 98 -21.91 7.95 -19.71
N THR A 99 -22.12 7.47 -20.93
CA THR A 99 -23.16 7.93 -21.80
C THR A 99 -24.55 7.44 -21.39
N ALA A 100 -24.63 6.17 -20.96
CA ALA A 100 -25.88 5.50 -20.63
C ALA A 100 -26.39 5.75 -19.20
N ARG A 101 -25.53 6.22 -18.28
CA ARG A 101 -25.85 6.35 -16.84
C ARG A 101 -26.90 7.43 -16.53
N SER A 102 -27.58 7.28 -15.40
CA SER A 102 -28.25 8.41 -14.74
C SER A 102 -27.21 9.31 -14.08
N ARG A 103 -27.06 10.53 -14.57
CA ARG A 103 -26.11 11.50 -13.98
C ARG A 103 -26.47 11.92 -12.56
N ALA A 104 -27.73 11.77 -12.18
CA ALA A 104 -28.19 12.14 -10.86
C ALA A 104 -27.60 11.22 -9.78
N THR A 105 -27.67 9.90 -9.98
CA THR A 105 -27.42 8.91 -8.92
C THR A 105 -26.32 7.90 -9.25
N GLN A 106 -25.86 7.85 -10.51
CA GLN A 106 -24.88 6.85 -10.95
C GLN A 106 -23.52 7.47 -11.26
N ALA A 107 -22.49 7.00 -10.57
CA ALA A 107 -21.10 7.35 -10.84
C ALA A 107 -20.39 6.22 -11.60
N ILE A 108 -19.44 6.57 -12.48
CA ILE A 108 -18.64 5.61 -13.25
C ILE A 108 -17.16 5.84 -12.96
N LEU A 109 -16.48 4.79 -12.56
CA LEU A 109 -15.03 4.76 -12.37
C LEU A 109 -14.40 3.68 -13.25
N PRO A 110 -13.82 4.05 -14.40
CA PRO A 110 -13.07 3.11 -15.21
C PRO A 110 -11.72 2.80 -14.54
N LEU A 111 -11.37 1.53 -14.49
CA LEU A 111 -10.07 1.04 -14.02
C LEU A 111 -9.31 0.37 -15.17
N ARG A 112 -7.99 0.55 -15.23
CA ARG A 112 -7.17 0.03 -16.32
C ARG A 112 -6.31 -1.14 -15.86
N GLY A 113 -6.34 -2.21 -16.63
CA GLY A 113 -5.43 -3.35 -16.53
C GLY A 113 -5.54 -4.13 -15.23
N LYS A 114 -4.57 -4.99 -14.99
CA LYS A 114 -4.47 -5.82 -13.78
C LYS A 114 -4.14 -4.94 -12.58
N ILE A 115 -5.05 -4.91 -11.62
CA ILE A 115 -4.89 -4.12 -10.41
C ILE A 115 -3.94 -4.82 -9.44
N LEU A 116 -3.24 -4.04 -8.65
CA LEU A 116 -2.33 -4.51 -7.62
C LEU A 116 -3.08 -5.36 -6.58
N ASN A 117 -2.60 -6.57 -6.29
CA ASN A 117 -3.13 -7.36 -5.18
C ASN A 117 -2.75 -6.69 -3.84
N VAL A 118 -3.72 -6.03 -3.22
CA VAL A 118 -3.52 -5.22 -2.00
C VAL A 118 -3.26 -6.06 -0.75
N GLU A 119 -3.70 -7.32 -0.71
CA GLU A 119 -3.45 -8.22 0.43
C GLU A 119 -1.98 -8.58 0.57
N LYS A 120 -1.29 -8.72 -0.57
CA LYS A 120 0.13 -9.09 -0.63
C LYS A 120 1.05 -7.88 -0.78
N ALA A 121 0.51 -6.72 -1.07
CA ALA A 121 1.30 -5.53 -1.34
C ALA A 121 1.62 -4.73 -0.08
N ARG A 122 2.80 -4.11 -0.07
CA ARG A 122 3.17 -3.15 0.97
C ARG A 122 2.37 -1.86 0.80
N LEU A 123 2.09 -1.18 1.92
CA LEU A 123 1.31 0.06 1.94
C LEU A 123 1.86 1.16 1.02
N ASP A 124 3.18 1.27 0.91
CA ASP A 124 3.82 2.24 0.01
C ASP A 124 3.49 1.97 -1.47
N ARG A 125 3.37 0.70 -1.88
CA ARG A 125 2.92 0.31 -3.21
C ARG A 125 1.44 0.55 -3.42
N ILE A 126 0.61 0.27 -2.42
CA ILE A 126 -0.84 0.53 -2.45
C ILE A 126 -1.10 2.01 -2.73
N TYR A 127 -0.50 2.89 -1.91
CA TYR A 127 -0.61 4.34 -2.10
C TYR A 127 0.12 4.88 -3.34
N GLY A 128 1.08 4.14 -3.89
CA GLY A 128 1.75 4.46 -5.14
C GLY A 128 0.95 4.12 -6.39
N ASN A 129 -0.01 3.18 -6.30
CA ASN A 129 -0.80 2.72 -7.43
C ASN A 129 -1.94 3.71 -7.76
N ALA A 130 -1.99 4.18 -9.00
CA ALA A 130 -2.95 5.19 -9.44
C ALA A 130 -4.40 4.69 -9.41
N GLU A 131 -4.63 3.41 -9.75
CA GLU A 131 -5.97 2.79 -9.76
C GLU A 131 -6.52 2.65 -8.35
N ILE A 132 -5.69 2.15 -7.43
CA ILE A 132 -6.05 2.02 -6.00
C ILE A 132 -6.31 3.39 -5.39
N LYS A 133 -5.46 4.38 -5.68
CA LYS A 133 -5.70 5.77 -5.24
C LYS A 133 -7.04 6.30 -5.73
N ALA A 134 -7.36 6.07 -7.00
CA ALA A 134 -8.62 6.51 -7.58
C ALA A 134 -9.82 5.90 -6.84
N MET A 135 -9.76 4.61 -6.49
CA MET A 135 -10.82 3.96 -5.69
C MET A 135 -10.93 4.55 -4.28
N ILE A 136 -9.82 4.67 -3.55
CA ILE A 136 -9.81 5.23 -2.19
C ILE A 136 -10.42 6.63 -2.19
N THR A 137 -10.04 7.47 -3.14
CA THR A 137 -10.55 8.85 -3.25
C THR A 137 -12.01 8.87 -3.68
N ALA A 138 -12.43 8.01 -4.61
CA ALA A 138 -13.81 7.92 -5.06
C ALA A 138 -14.75 7.49 -3.93
N PHE A 139 -14.37 6.48 -3.15
CA PHE A 139 -15.19 6.00 -2.03
C PHE A 139 -15.20 6.97 -0.85
N GLY A 140 -14.10 7.64 -0.58
CA GLY A 140 -13.97 8.62 0.50
C GLY A 140 -13.78 8.04 1.89
N THR A 141 -13.79 6.71 2.05
CA THR A 141 -13.73 6.02 3.35
C THR A 141 -12.33 5.94 3.96
N GLY A 142 -11.28 6.23 3.19
CA GLY A 142 -9.93 5.86 3.61
C GLY A 142 -9.70 4.35 3.58
N ILE A 143 -8.57 3.90 4.13
CA ILE A 143 -8.21 2.48 4.29
C ILE A 143 -7.45 2.24 5.60
N HIS A 144 -7.43 0.99 6.08
CA HIS A 144 -6.75 0.56 7.31
C HIS A 144 -7.15 1.38 8.55
N GLU A 145 -6.20 2.03 9.21
CA GLU A 145 -6.42 2.81 10.43
C GLU A 145 -7.28 4.07 10.20
N ASP A 146 -7.30 4.58 8.98
CA ASP A 146 -8.08 5.77 8.59
C ASP A 146 -9.47 5.40 8.02
N PHE A 147 -9.84 4.10 8.04
CA PHE A 147 -11.11 3.64 7.48
C PHE A 147 -12.31 4.11 8.32
N ASP A 148 -13.21 4.82 7.65
CA ASP A 148 -14.44 5.34 8.24
C ASP A 148 -15.59 5.13 7.26
N ILE A 149 -16.44 4.15 7.54
CA ILE A 149 -17.58 3.79 6.69
C ILE A 149 -18.61 4.92 6.60
N SER A 150 -18.68 5.80 7.60
CA SER A 150 -19.63 6.92 7.59
C SER A 150 -19.36 7.93 6.49
N LYS A 151 -18.13 7.94 5.95
CA LYS A 151 -17.70 8.80 4.84
C LYS A 151 -17.92 8.19 3.45
N LEU A 152 -18.53 7.00 3.40
CA LEU A 152 -18.81 6.33 2.12
C LEU A 152 -19.74 7.18 1.27
N ARG A 153 -19.32 7.47 0.04
CA ARG A 153 -20.05 8.35 -0.89
C ARG A 153 -21.13 7.65 -1.72
N TYR A 154 -21.13 6.33 -1.72
CA TYR A 154 -22.04 5.51 -2.53
C TYR A 154 -22.53 4.31 -1.71
N HIS A 155 -23.85 4.12 -1.64
CA HIS A 155 -24.44 2.99 -0.92
C HIS A 155 -24.31 1.66 -1.66
N LYS A 156 -24.08 1.72 -2.98
CA LYS A 156 -23.85 0.52 -3.80
C LYS A 156 -22.60 0.65 -4.60
N ILE A 157 -21.81 -0.41 -4.63
CA ILE A 157 -20.63 -0.56 -5.47
C ILE A 157 -20.90 -1.74 -6.41
N ILE A 158 -20.94 -1.47 -7.71
CA ILE A 158 -21.26 -2.44 -8.75
C ILE A 158 -19.99 -2.64 -9.58
N ILE A 159 -19.54 -3.89 -9.67
CA ILE A 159 -18.36 -4.28 -10.46
C ILE A 159 -18.86 -4.80 -11.81
N MET A 160 -18.36 -4.19 -12.89
CA MET A 160 -18.66 -4.55 -14.26
C MET A 160 -17.37 -4.87 -15.00
N THR A 161 -17.09 -6.13 -15.15
CA THR A 161 -15.91 -6.65 -15.84
C THR A 161 -16.32 -7.66 -16.91
N ASP A 162 -15.44 -7.91 -17.88
CA ASP A 162 -15.64 -8.98 -18.84
C ASP A 162 -15.56 -10.34 -18.15
N ALA A 163 -16.31 -11.31 -18.66
CA ALA A 163 -16.34 -12.68 -18.10
C ALA A 163 -15.14 -13.50 -18.58
N ASP A 164 -13.93 -12.96 -18.38
CA ASP A 164 -12.67 -13.57 -18.77
C ASP A 164 -11.66 -13.61 -17.62
N VAL A 165 -10.45 -14.13 -17.92
CA VAL A 165 -9.38 -14.28 -16.92
C VAL A 165 -8.85 -12.91 -16.44
N ASP A 166 -8.89 -11.90 -17.29
CA ASP A 166 -8.39 -10.55 -16.97
C ASP A 166 -9.42 -9.79 -16.13
N GLY A 167 -10.73 -9.92 -16.41
CA GLY A 167 -11.79 -9.36 -15.59
C GLY A 167 -11.83 -9.89 -14.16
N ALA A 168 -11.38 -11.12 -13.95
CA ALA A 168 -11.25 -11.70 -12.61
C ALA A 168 -10.15 -11.01 -11.74
N HIS A 169 -9.33 -10.15 -12.31
CA HIS A 169 -8.30 -9.39 -11.60
C HIS A 169 -8.75 -7.97 -11.20
N ILE A 170 -9.95 -7.59 -11.56
CA ILE A 170 -10.59 -6.34 -11.16
C ILE A 170 -11.57 -6.59 -10.03
#